data_7f283c5595affa96db2b5360610da90d
#
_entry.id   7f283c5595affa96db2b5360610da90d
#
_cell.length_a   1.000
_cell.length_b   1.000
_cell.length_c   1.000
_cell.angle_alpha   90.00
_cell.angle_beta   90.00
_cell.angle_gamma   90.00
#
_symmetry.space_group_name_H-M   'P 1'
#
loop_
_entity.id
_entity.type
_entity.pdbx_description
1 polymer ?
#
loop_
_entity_poly.entity_id
_entity_poly.type
_entity_poly.pdbx_seq_one_letter_code
_entity_poly.pdbx_strand_id
1 'polypeptide(L)'
;MIPVYNHKDMKSQTIRIRNLPPVKGKKHFIRVKPAGFLLGCAIAGILLTFDNSELAGVGICITLLCLFAELMLPDRLLAEFTEDYLVLFNTRERDSCSLIYWDEIVNWQYEYHSYADTLVILLVDGSEQTADMYSKKSVSRWLNLYIPGKETRSVRVRREGE
;
A
#
# COMPACT_ATOMS: atom_id res chain seq x y z
N MET A 1 -18.04 7.59 -28.23
CA MET A 1 -17.36 8.91 -28.21
C MET A 1 -16.86 9.07 -26.76
N ILE A 2 -15.58 8.89 -26.51
CA ILE A 2 -14.99 9.07 -25.18
C ILE A 2 -14.81 10.58 -25.00
N PRO A 3 -15.37 11.20 -23.94
CA PRO A 3 -15.14 12.62 -23.69
C PRO A 3 -13.64 12.86 -23.50
N VAL A 4 -13.07 13.74 -24.28
CA VAL A 4 -11.69 14.19 -24.11
C VAL A 4 -11.69 15.07 -22.85
N TYR A 5 -11.34 14.48 -21.72
CA TYR A 5 -11.13 15.22 -20.47
C TYR A 5 -9.88 16.09 -20.61
N ASN A 6 -10.03 17.37 -20.37
CA ASN A 6 -8.92 18.30 -20.43
C ASN A 6 -8.18 18.24 -19.06
N HIS A 7 -6.88 18.10 -19.07
CA HIS A 7 -6.03 18.03 -17.85
C HIS A 7 -6.25 19.18 -16.84
N LYS A 8 -6.84 20.29 -17.30
CA LYS A 8 -7.18 21.45 -16.45
C LYS A 8 -8.41 21.24 -15.54
N ASP A 9 -9.24 20.25 -15.83
CA ASP A 9 -10.50 20.02 -15.10
C ASP A 9 -10.41 18.87 -14.08
N MET A 10 -9.23 18.26 -13.96
CA MET A 10 -8.97 17.16 -13.05
C MET A 10 -8.80 17.65 -11.60
N LYS A 11 -9.46 16.96 -10.69
CA LYS A 11 -9.30 17.14 -9.24
C LYS A 11 -8.10 16.36 -8.70
N SER A 12 -7.76 15.24 -9.36
CA SER A 12 -6.60 14.42 -9.02
C SER A 12 -5.31 15.13 -9.37
N GLN A 13 -4.41 15.25 -8.40
CA GLN A 13 -3.15 15.97 -8.56
C GLN A 13 -2.11 15.55 -7.53
N THR A 14 -0.84 15.78 -7.83
CA THR A 14 0.22 15.64 -6.84
C THR A 14 0.29 16.90 -5.98
N ILE A 15 0.14 16.73 -4.66
CA ILE A 15 0.12 17.81 -3.68
C ILE A 15 1.10 17.54 -2.54
N ARG A 16 1.41 18.58 -1.76
CA ARG A 16 2.14 18.39 -0.51
C ARG A 16 1.23 17.80 0.55
N ILE A 17 1.75 16.89 1.38
CA ILE A 17 1.00 16.19 2.43
C ILE A 17 0.25 17.16 3.35
N ARG A 18 0.86 18.31 3.66
CA ARG A 18 0.23 19.36 4.50
C ARG A 18 -1.02 20.00 3.89
N ASN A 19 -1.21 19.86 2.58
CA ASN A 19 -2.33 20.44 1.83
C ASN A 19 -3.45 19.41 1.58
N LEU A 20 -3.37 18.24 2.20
CA LEU A 20 -4.43 17.23 2.10
C LEU A 20 -5.76 17.80 2.62
N PRO A 21 -6.86 17.62 1.88
CA PRO A 21 -8.17 18.05 2.34
C PRO A 21 -8.57 17.28 3.61
N PRO A 22 -9.34 17.90 4.51
CA PRO A 22 -9.81 17.22 5.71
C PRO A 22 -10.75 16.08 5.34
N VAL A 23 -10.49 14.90 5.89
CA VAL A 23 -11.30 13.70 5.64
C VAL A 23 -12.49 13.66 6.58
N LYS A 24 -13.68 13.49 6.00
CA LYS A 24 -14.91 13.14 6.73
C LYS A 24 -15.12 11.62 6.57
N GLY A 25 -15.09 10.89 7.65
CA GLY A 25 -15.38 9.44 7.61
C GLY A 25 -14.19 8.54 7.97
N LYS A 26 -14.33 7.26 7.61
CA LYS A 26 -13.34 6.22 7.95
C LYS A 26 -12.14 6.29 7.01
N LYS A 27 -10.96 6.10 7.61
CA LYS A 27 -9.69 6.00 6.89
C LYS A 27 -9.14 4.59 6.98
N HIS A 28 -8.63 4.08 5.87
CA HIS A 28 -7.94 2.81 5.81
C HIS A 28 -6.52 3.04 5.29
N PHE A 29 -5.55 2.41 5.95
CA PHE A 29 -4.15 2.64 5.66
C PHE A 29 -3.48 1.35 5.18
N ILE A 30 -2.60 1.49 4.18
CA ILE A 30 -1.62 0.47 3.84
C ILE A 30 -0.26 0.99 4.28
N ARG A 31 0.43 0.19 5.11
CA ARG A 31 1.76 0.49 5.64
C ARG A 31 2.76 -0.55 5.18
N VAL A 32 4.03 -0.17 5.12
CA VAL A 32 5.14 -1.10 4.83
C VAL A 32 5.27 -2.14 5.94
N LYS A 33 5.18 -1.68 7.18
CA LYS A 33 5.44 -2.51 8.36
C LYS A 33 4.23 -3.38 8.71
N PRO A 34 4.38 -4.72 8.70
CA PRO A 34 3.33 -5.63 9.13
C PRO A 34 3.31 -5.78 10.67
N ALA A 35 3.12 -4.67 11.39
CA ALA A 35 3.22 -4.62 12.85
C ALA A 35 2.36 -5.68 13.57
N GLY A 36 1.12 -5.90 13.09
CA GLY A 36 0.25 -6.93 13.68
C GLY A 36 0.79 -8.35 13.53
N PHE A 37 1.43 -8.66 12.40
CA PHE A 37 2.06 -9.97 12.18
C PHE A 37 3.29 -10.14 13.06
N LEU A 38 4.16 -9.13 13.14
CA LEU A 38 5.36 -9.16 13.99
C LEU A 38 5.00 -9.32 15.47
N LEU A 39 3.99 -8.59 15.93
CA LEU A 39 3.49 -8.71 17.29
C LEU A 39 2.93 -10.12 17.57
N GLY A 40 2.15 -10.67 16.64
CA GLY A 40 1.62 -12.04 16.74
C GLY A 40 2.72 -13.09 16.83
N CYS A 41 3.76 -12.98 16.00
CA CYS A 41 4.94 -13.86 16.06
C CYS A 41 5.73 -13.70 17.34
N ALA A 42 5.89 -12.48 17.87
CA ALA A 42 6.56 -12.25 19.15
C ALA A 42 5.80 -12.90 20.31
N ILE A 43 4.47 -12.78 20.36
CA ILE A 43 3.64 -13.43 21.36
C ILE A 43 3.76 -14.95 21.25
N ALA A 44 3.70 -15.52 20.04
CA ALA A 44 3.89 -16.95 19.83
C ALA A 44 5.27 -17.42 20.29
N GLY A 45 6.33 -16.65 20.03
CA GLY A 45 7.68 -16.93 20.54
C GLY A 45 7.75 -16.94 22.05
N ILE A 46 7.09 -15.98 22.73
CA ILE A 46 7.00 -15.95 24.19
C ILE A 46 6.28 -17.21 24.72
N LEU A 47 5.15 -17.58 24.14
CA LEU A 47 4.41 -18.78 24.55
C LEU A 47 5.25 -20.04 24.43
N LEU A 48 5.99 -20.21 23.32
CA LEU A 48 6.90 -21.34 23.11
C LEU A 48 8.01 -21.40 24.17
N THR A 49 8.44 -20.26 24.71
CA THR A 49 9.47 -20.21 25.75
C THR A 49 8.98 -20.81 27.05
N PHE A 50 7.69 -20.72 27.37
CA PHE A 50 7.10 -21.23 28.60
C PHE A 50 6.53 -22.65 28.50
N ASP A 51 6.20 -23.09 27.27
CA ASP A 51 5.51 -24.38 27.07
C ASP A 51 6.47 -25.58 27.20
N ASN A 52 7.69 -25.49 26.63
CA ASN A 52 8.62 -26.61 26.59
C ASN A 52 10.08 -26.11 26.64
N SER A 53 10.86 -26.69 27.58
CA SER A 53 12.27 -26.34 27.76
C SER A 53 13.14 -26.59 26.50
N GLU A 54 12.82 -27.59 25.70
CA GLU A 54 13.54 -27.87 24.45
C GLU A 54 13.26 -26.79 23.36
N LEU A 55 12.07 -26.21 23.36
CA LEU A 55 11.66 -25.18 22.43
C LEU A 55 11.92 -23.75 22.94
N ALA A 56 12.31 -23.61 24.19
CA ALA A 56 12.54 -22.30 24.83
C ALA A 56 13.56 -21.45 24.04
N GLY A 57 14.66 -22.06 23.59
CA GLY A 57 15.67 -21.36 22.79
C GLY A 57 15.12 -20.83 21.47
N VAL A 58 14.28 -21.62 20.80
CA VAL A 58 13.62 -21.20 19.55
C VAL A 58 12.64 -20.05 19.82
N GLY A 59 11.84 -20.14 20.88
CA GLY A 59 10.91 -19.11 21.31
C GLY A 59 11.61 -17.77 21.58
N ILE A 60 12.73 -17.79 22.29
CA ILE A 60 13.55 -16.60 22.55
C ILE A 60 14.07 -16.00 21.25
N CYS A 61 14.62 -16.83 20.34
CA CYS A 61 15.13 -16.36 19.06
C CYS A 61 14.03 -15.68 18.22
N ILE A 62 12.84 -16.30 18.10
CA ILE A 62 11.71 -15.72 17.37
C ILE A 62 11.31 -14.36 17.96
N THR A 63 11.18 -14.31 19.29
CA THR A 63 10.80 -13.07 19.99
C THR A 63 11.81 -11.95 19.74
N LEU A 64 13.12 -12.24 19.88
CA LEU A 64 14.17 -11.26 19.65
C LEU A 64 14.22 -10.78 18.19
N LEU A 65 14.07 -11.68 17.22
CA LEU A 65 14.02 -11.33 15.79
C LEU A 65 12.82 -10.44 15.48
N CYS A 66 11.64 -10.75 16.02
CA CYS A 66 10.44 -9.94 15.81
C CYS A 66 10.59 -8.54 16.45
N LEU A 67 11.14 -8.44 17.66
CA LEU A 67 11.41 -7.17 18.32
C LEU A 67 12.46 -6.35 17.55
N PHE A 68 13.52 -6.99 17.07
CA PHE A 68 14.52 -6.34 16.24
C PHE A 68 13.90 -5.82 14.91
N ALA A 69 13.10 -6.65 14.24
CA ALA A 69 12.39 -6.25 13.03
C ALA A 69 11.43 -5.07 13.31
N GLU A 70 10.73 -5.09 14.46
CA GLU A 70 9.83 -4.00 14.88
C GLU A 70 10.59 -2.67 15.05
N LEU A 71 11.81 -2.69 15.54
CA LEU A 71 12.64 -1.49 15.73
C LEU A 71 13.28 -1.01 14.41
N MET A 72 13.72 -1.96 13.55
CA MET A 72 14.50 -1.63 12.36
C MET A 72 13.65 -1.30 11.13
N LEU A 73 12.46 -1.90 10.99
CA LEU A 73 11.61 -1.64 9.84
C LEU A 73 10.95 -0.25 9.96
N PRO A 74 11.11 0.62 8.95
CA PRO A 74 10.47 1.92 8.96
C PRO A 74 8.94 1.78 8.82
N ASP A 75 8.19 2.44 9.69
CA ASP A 75 6.73 2.52 9.58
C ASP A 75 6.35 3.61 8.57
N ARG A 76 6.38 3.26 7.27
CA ARG A 76 6.00 4.17 6.20
C ARG A 76 4.57 3.90 5.75
N LEU A 77 3.82 4.97 5.59
CA LEU A 77 2.51 4.96 4.98
C LEU A 77 2.67 4.91 3.45
N LEU A 78 2.01 3.97 2.80
CA LEU A 78 2.04 3.79 1.34
C LEU A 78 0.79 4.35 0.69
N ALA A 79 -0.37 4.06 1.26
CA ALA A 79 -1.64 4.55 0.77
C ALA A 79 -2.64 4.81 1.90
N GLU A 80 -3.48 5.82 1.71
CA GLU A 80 -4.63 6.15 2.55
C GLU A 80 -5.89 6.11 1.68
N PHE A 81 -6.87 5.29 2.07
CA PHE A 81 -8.15 5.14 1.41
C PHE A 81 -9.20 5.85 2.24
N THR A 82 -9.92 6.77 1.63
CA THR A 82 -11.02 7.51 2.23
C THR A 82 -12.30 7.28 1.44
N GLU A 83 -13.42 7.82 1.90
CA GLU A 83 -14.69 7.71 1.19
C GLU A 83 -14.68 8.52 -0.12
N ASP A 84 -13.94 9.64 -0.17
CA ASP A 84 -13.96 10.57 -1.29
C ASP A 84 -12.79 10.38 -2.26
N TYR A 85 -11.63 9.93 -1.76
CA TYR A 85 -10.40 9.87 -2.54
C TYR A 85 -9.39 8.86 -1.99
N LEU A 86 -8.42 8.54 -2.82
CA LEU A 86 -7.22 7.77 -2.52
C LEU A 86 -6.01 8.70 -2.45
N VAL A 87 -5.15 8.50 -1.46
CA VAL A 87 -3.84 9.15 -1.37
C VAL A 87 -2.77 8.10 -1.54
N LEU A 88 -1.88 8.30 -2.52
CA LEU A 88 -0.66 7.51 -2.68
C LEU A 88 0.53 8.33 -2.21
N PHE A 89 1.26 7.82 -1.22
CA PHE A 89 2.44 8.49 -0.69
C PHE A 89 3.65 8.18 -1.54
N ASN A 90 4.34 9.22 -1.98
CA ASN A 90 5.52 9.07 -2.81
C ASN A 90 6.68 8.51 -1.99
N THR A 91 7.28 7.40 -2.46
CA THR A 91 8.43 6.77 -1.78
C THR A 91 9.71 7.59 -1.94
N ARG A 92 9.82 8.36 -3.03
CA ARG A 92 11.00 9.18 -3.35
C ARG A 92 10.96 10.57 -2.73
N GLU A 93 9.77 11.19 -2.71
CA GLU A 93 9.56 12.54 -2.16
C GLU A 93 8.68 12.47 -0.92
N ARG A 94 9.29 12.58 0.26
CA ARG A 94 8.59 12.41 1.56
C ARG A 94 7.48 13.42 1.83
N ASP A 95 7.54 14.59 1.18
CA ASP A 95 6.61 15.69 1.41
C ASP A 95 5.48 15.75 0.37
N SER A 96 5.50 14.89 -0.64
CA SER A 96 4.51 14.86 -1.72
C SER A 96 3.69 13.59 -1.70
N CYS A 97 2.44 13.70 -2.14
CA CYS A 97 1.52 12.58 -2.32
C CYS A 97 0.64 12.85 -3.55
N SER A 98 0.20 11.77 -4.20
CA SER A 98 -0.80 11.83 -5.25
C SER A 98 -2.18 11.68 -4.65
N LEU A 99 -3.00 12.73 -4.76
CA LEU A 99 -4.41 12.73 -4.41
C LEU A 99 -5.22 12.30 -5.63
N ILE A 100 -6.01 11.24 -5.52
CA ILE A 100 -6.74 10.63 -6.63
C ILE A 100 -8.20 10.47 -6.23
N TYR A 101 -9.12 11.08 -6.97
CA TYR A 101 -10.56 10.94 -6.75
C TYR A 101 -11.10 9.69 -7.43
N TRP A 102 -12.04 9.00 -6.76
CA TRP A 102 -12.58 7.71 -7.22
C TRP A 102 -13.29 7.80 -8.59
N ASP A 103 -13.92 8.94 -8.88
CA ASP A 103 -14.63 9.23 -10.12
C ASP A 103 -13.68 9.39 -11.33
N GLU A 104 -12.43 9.73 -11.09
CA GLU A 104 -11.40 9.94 -12.12
C GLU A 104 -10.57 8.69 -12.44
N ILE A 105 -10.77 7.58 -11.72
CA ILE A 105 -10.08 6.32 -11.99
C ILE A 105 -10.80 5.56 -13.09
N VAL A 106 -10.11 5.25 -14.19
CA VAL A 106 -10.60 4.38 -15.27
C VAL A 106 -10.44 2.93 -14.87
N ASN A 107 -9.22 2.52 -14.56
CA ASN A 107 -8.88 1.18 -14.11
C ASN A 107 -7.63 1.21 -13.23
N TRP A 108 -7.34 0.07 -12.60
CA TRP A 108 -6.11 -0.12 -11.87
C TRP A 108 -5.53 -1.51 -12.15
N GLN A 109 -4.20 -1.61 -12.08
CA GLN A 109 -3.42 -2.81 -12.32
C GLN A 109 -2.40 -3.01 -11.23
N TYR A 110 -2.15 -4.27 -10.87
CA TYR A 110 -1.09 -4.63 -9.94
C TYR A 110 0.04 -5.34 -10.70
N GLU A 111 1.23 -4.80 -10.60
CA GLU A 111 2.42 -5.30 -11.26
C GLU A 111 3.38 -5.91 -10.25
N TYR A 112 3.79 -7.15 -10.54
CA TYR A 112 4.76 -7.86 -9.71
C TYR A 112 6.17 -7.60 -10.23
N HIS A 113 7.01 -7.05 -9.35
CA HIS A 113 8.42 -6.78 -9.61
C HIS A 113 9.32 -7.53 -8.61
N SER A 114 10.63 -7.62 -8.90
CA SER A 114 11.57 -8.37 -8.06
C SER A 114 11.83 -7.74 -6.68
N TYR A 115 11.68 -6.43 -6.52
CA TYR A 115 11.99 -5.72 -5.26
C TYR A 115 10.76 -5.19 -4.55
N ALA A 116 9.91 -4.46 -5.26
CA ALA A 116 8.67 -3.94 -4.74
C ALA A 116 7.63 -4.00 -5.86
N ASP A 117 6.47 -4.52 -5.55
CA ASP A 117 5.36 -4.53 -6.49
C ASP A 117 4.86 -3.10 -6.71
N THR A 118 4.22 -2.85 -7.85
CA THR A 118 3.74 -1.53 -8.21
C THR A 118 2.23 -1.55 -8.43
N LEU A 119 1.53 -0.63 -7.79
CA LEU A 119 0.15 -0.29 -8.13
C LEU A 119 0.16 0.78 -9.22
N VAL A 120 -0.46 0.49 -10.34
CA VAL A 120 -0.65 1.42 -11.46
C VAL A 120 -2.13 1.79 -11.52
N ILE A 121 -2.44 3.08 -11.54
CA ILE A 121 -3.80 3.62 -11.64
C ILE A 121 -3.87 4.48 -12.89
N LEU A 122 -4.75 4.11 -13.82
CA LEU A 122 -5.03 4.89 -15.02
C LEU A 122 -6.17 5.87 -14.73
N LEU A 123 -5.95 7.14 -15.03
CA LEU A 123 -6.91 8.21 -14.86
C LEU A 123 -7.63 8.53 -16.16
N VAL A 124 -8.76 9.26 -16.08
CA VAL A 124 -9.62 9.62 -17.23
C VAL A 124 -8.93 10.52 -18.24
N ASP A 125 -7.87 11.23 -17.85
CA ASP A 125 -7.05 12.04 -18.77
C ASP A 125 -5.97 11.22 -19.50
N GLY A 126 -5.89 9.91 -19.23
CA GLY A 126 -4.88 9.01 -19.76
C GLY A 126 -3.56 9.03 -19.00
N SER A 127 -3.43 9.81 -17.93
CA SER A 127 -2.24 9.78 -17.08
C SER A 127 -2.24 8.55 -16.17
N GLU A 128 -1.05 8.08 -15.83
CA GLU A 128 -0.83 6.97 -14.92
C GLU A 128 -0.21 7.46 -13.61
N GLN A 129 -0.79 7.01 -12.51
CA GLN A 129 -0.22 7.21 -11.17
C GLN A 129 0.29 5.87 -10.66
N THR A 130 1.54 5.86 -10.21
CA THR A 130 2.21 4.65 -9.73
C THR A 130 2.64 4.78 -8.29
N ALA A 131 2.54 3.68 -7.53
CA ALA A 131 3.03 3.62 -6.16
C ALA A 131 3.56 2.22 -5.82
N ASP A 132 4.66 2.19 -5.04
CA ASP A 132 5.21 0.94 -4.54
C ASP A 132 4.27 0.32 -3.51
N MET A 133 4.02 -0.99 -3.65
CA MET A 133 3.15 -1.77 -2.76
C MET A 133 3.81 -3.10 -2.41
N TYR A 134 3.38 -3.71 -1.29
CA TYR A 134 3.95 -4.98 -0.84
C TYR A 134 2.90 -6.08 -0.67
N SER A 135 1.63 -5.80 -0.93
CA SER A 135 0.55 -6.78 -0.78
C SER A 135 -0.61 -6.50 -1.73
N LYS A 136 -0.72 -7.29 -2.80
CA LYS A 136 -1.87 -7.25 -3.70
C LYS A 136 -3.19 -7.43 -2.94
N LYS A 137 -3.25 -8.40 -2.00
CA LYS A 137 -4.47 -8.70 -1.25
C LYS A 137 -5.00 -7.48 -0.48
N SER A 138 -4.12 -6.70 0.13
CA SER A 138 -4.50 -5.49 0.86
C SER A 138 -5.00 -4.40 -0.08
N VAL A 139 -4.32 -4.20 -1.21
CA VAL A 139 -4.69 -3.22 -2.24
C VAL A 139 -6.04 -3.57 -2.87
N SER A 140 -6.19 -4.81 -3.38
CA SER A 140 -7.43 -5.27 -4.02
C SER A 140 -8.63 -5.19 -3.07
N ARG A 141 -8.45 -5.50 -1.78
CA ARG A 141 -9.52 -5.41 -0.79
C ARG A 141 -10.13 -4.02 -0.72
N TRP A 142 -9.27 -2.99 -0.66
CA TRP A 142 -9.74 -1.61 -0.51
C TRP A 142 -10.18 -1.00 -1.84
N LEU A 143 -9.43 -1.23 -2.94
CA LEU A 143 -9.85 -0.73 -4.25
C LEU A 143 -11.18 -1.33 -4.70
N ASN A 144 -11.39 -2.63 -4.52
CA ASN A 144 -12.65 -3.27 -4.88
C ASN A 144 -13.83 -2.86 -3.99
N LEU A 145 -13.58 -2.31 -2.80
CA LEU A 145 -14.62 -1.73 -1.95
C LEU A 145 -15.15 -0.41 -2.54
N TYR A 146 -14.25 0.45 -3.05
CA TYR A 146 -14.60 1.78 -3.55
C TYR A 146 -14.89 1.81 -5.06
N ILE A 147 -14.18 1.01 -5.84
CA ILE A 147 -14.27 0.96 -7.31
C ILE A 147 -14.34 -0.47 -7.83
N PRO A 148 -15.41 -1.21 -7.53
CA PRO A 148 -15.54 -2.61 -7.94
C PRO A 148 -15.51 -2.75 -9.46
N GLY A 149 -14.87 -3.84 -9.94
CA GLY A 149 -14.83 -4.18 -11.37
C GLY A 149 -13.86 -3.36 -12.23
N LYS A 150 -13.06 -2.45 -11.65
CA LYS A 150 -12.03 -1.69 -12.37
C LYS A 150 -10.64 -2.33 -12.30
N GLU A 151 -10.51 -3.52 -11.68
CA GLU A 151 -9.25 -4.27 -11.67
C GLU A 151 -8.97 -4.87 -13.05
N THR A 152 -7.80 -4.57 -13.61
CA THR A 152 -7.28 -5.23 -14.80
C THR A 152 -6.36 -6.39 -14.41
N ARG A 153 -6.05 -7.27 -15.39
CA ARG A 153 -5.22 -8.44 -15.15
C ARG A 153 -3.85 -8.02 -14.63
N SER A 154 -3.45 -8.56 -13.48
CA SER A 154 -2.11 -8.35 -12.94
C SER A 154 -1.03 -8.90 -13.86
N VAL A 155 0.05 -8.18 -14.02
CA VAL A 155 1.16 -8.52 -14.89
C VAL A 155 2.42 -8.77 -14.06
N ARG A 156 3.22 -9.76 -14.46
CA ARG A 156 4.56 -9.94 -13.92
C ARG A 156 5.55 -9.28 -14.87
N VAL A 157 6.16 -8.22 -14.42
CA VAL A 157 7.16 -7.50 -15.19
C VAL A 157 8.51 -8.19 -14.98
N ARG A 158 9.03 -8.81 -16.05
CA ARG A 158 10.36 -9.43 -16.06
C ARG A 158 11.34 -8.36 -16.55
N ARG A 159 12.46 -8.15 -15.85
CA ARG A 159 13.50 -7.28 -16.38
C ARG A 159 14.00 -7.86 -17.69
N GLU A 160 14.05 -7.03 -18.73
CA GLU A 160 14.82 -7.34 -19.93
C GLU A 160 16.31 -7.33 -19.53
N GLY A 161 16.92 -8.51 -19.45
CA GLY A 161 18.35 -8.64 -19.16
C GLY A 161 18.76 -9.79 -18.20
N GLU A 162 17.84 -10.71 -17.83
CA GLU A 162 18.22 -11.99 -17.20
C GLU A 162 18.00 -13.17 -18.15
#